data_72b384911b4790510757db7fd3a4b330
#
_entry.id   72b384911b4790510757db7fd3a4b330
#
_cell.length_a   1.000
_cell.length_b   1.000
_cell.length_c   1.000
_cell.angle_alpha   90.00
_cell.angle_beta   90.00
_cell.angle_gamma   90.00
#
_symmetry.space_group_name_H-M   'P 1'
#
loop_
_entity.id
_entity.type
_entity.pdbx_description
1 polymer ?
#
loop_
_entity_poly.entity_id
_entity_poly.type
_entity_poly.pdbx_seq_one_letter_code
_entity_poly.pdbx_strand_id
1 'polypeptide(L)'
;MCLRRTGGVPAMALEYAMKQNNINPKTDVNMVTNIDFAATAGAFKGGTGDYVALFEPTASVLAKEGTGTILASVGQESGLIPYTCYFTTKSYMDKNQKVIENFTKAIYKGQEWFFSHSTEEVADSIIQYFPGTDKETIMTVIDNYKKIDAISHTPEIKEENLSRLMDIITDYDANLMPQRPEFSKIVDNSYAQKIVK
;
A
#
# COMPACT_ATOMS: atom_id res chain seq x y z
N MET A 1 -10.89 3.40 20.39
CA MET A 1 -9.42 3.58 20.36
C MET A 1 -8.86 2.87 19.14
N CYS A 2 -8.03 3.52 18.34
CA CYS A 2 -7.48 2.96 17.11
C CYS A 2 -5.95 2.87 17.19
N LEU A 3 -5.42 1.66 16.97
CA LEU A 3 -3.98 1.39 16.96
C LEU A 3 -3.38 1.67 15.58
N ARG A 4 -2.32 2.45 15.50
CA ARG A 4 -1.57 2.71 14.27
C ARG A 4 -0.11 3.10 14.56
N ARG A 5 0.74 3.00 13.54
CA ARG A 5 2.09 3.58 13.60
C ARG A 5 2.04 5.09 13.38
N THR A 6 2.80 5.86 14.14
CA THR A 6 2.95 7.32 13.93
C THR A 6 3.73 7.60 12.64
N GLY A 7 3.22 8.52 11.83
CA GLY A 7 3.86 8.98 10.59
C GLY A 7 3.81 7.94 9.46
N GLY A 8 4.30 8.34 8.30
CA GLY A 8 4.26 7.54 7.10
C GLY A 8 2.88 7.46 6.43
N VAL A 9 2.89 7.07 5.17
CA VAL A 9 1.70 7.05 4.31
C VAL A 9 0.51 6.27 4.90
N PRO A 10 0.68 5.11 5.55
CA PRO A 10 -0.48 4.37 6.11
C PRO A 10 -1.25 5.17 7.16
N ALA A 11 -0.54 5.92 8.01
CA ALA A 11 -1.18 6.75 9.01
C ALA A 11 -1.90 7.95 8.39
N MET A 12 -1.27 8.59 7.42
CA MET A 12 -1.83 9.72 6.67
C MET A 12 -3.08 9.30 5.90
N ALA A 13 -3.02 8.16 5.21
CA ALA A 13 -4.16 7.60 4.47
C ALA A 13 -5.34 7.24 5.40
N LEU A 14 -5.05 6.67 6.58
CA LEU A 14 -6.10 6.37 7.57
C LEU A 14 -6.80 7.64 8.08
N GLU A 15 -6.04 8.68 8.45
CA GLU A 15 -6.64 9.95 8.88
C GLU A 15 -7.42 10.62 7.76
N TYR A 16 -6.90 10.56 6.53
CA TYR A 16 -7.61 11.07 5.36
C TYR A 16 -8.92 10.32 5.13
N ALA A 17 -8.90 8.98 5.15
CA ALA A 17 -10.11 8.16 5.04
C ALA A 17 -11.13 8.46 6.12
N MET A 18 -10.71 8.65 7.38
CA MET A 18 -11.61 9.09 8.47
C MET A 18 -12.28 10.44 8.14
N LYS A 19 -11.49 11.42 7.70
CA LYS A 19 -12.02 12.76 7.35
C LYS A 19 -13.01 12.71 6.19
N GLN A 20 -12.76 11.86 5.16
CA GLN A 20 -13.69 11.66 4.05
C GLN A 20 -15.04 11.07 4.53
N ASN A 21 -15.03 10.36 5.65
CA ASN A 21 -16.23 9.79 6.28
C ASN A 21 -16.75 10.64 7.47
N ASN A 22 -16.42 11.93 7.53
CA ASN A 22 -16.84 12.88 8.56
C ASN A 22 -16.41 12.49 9.99
N ILE A 23 -15.31 11.74 10.13
CA ILE A 23 -14.69 11.38 11.42
C ILE A 23 -13.46 12.26 11.61
N ASN A 24 -13.44 13.08 12.66
CA ASN A 24 -12.27 13.88 13.00
C ASN A 24 -11.27 13.03 13.81
N PRO A 25 -10.08 12.69 13.24
CA PRO A 25 -9.12 11.82 13.93
C PRO A 25 -8.54 12.41 15.20
N LYS A 26 -8.72 13.73 15.45
CA LYS A 26 -8.19 14.42 16.65
C LYS A 26 -9.20 14.48 17.79
N THR A 27 -10.50 14.48 17.49
CA THR A 27 -11.57 14.67 18.49
C THR A 27 -12.45 13.45 18.67
N ASP A 28 -12.70 12.69 17.61
CA ASP A 28 -13.69 11.63 17.63
C ASP A 28 -13.06 10.25 17.89
N VAL A 29 -11.73 10.15 17.76
CA VAL A 29 -10.99 8.91 17.90
C VAL A 29 -9.78 9.09 18.81
N ASN A 30 -9.61 8.20 19.79
CA ASN A 30 -8.36 8.12 20.55
C ASN A 30 -7.34 7.29 19.76
N MET A 31 -6.38 7.98 19.12
CA MET A 31 -5.34 7.34 18.29
C MET A 31 -4.16 6.90 19.15
N VAL A 32 -3.91 5.61 19.27
CA VAL A 32 -2.75 5.02 19.96
C VAL A 32 -1.60 4.86 18.98
N THR A 33 -0.53 5.59 19.18
CA THR A 33 0.58 5.73 18.22
C THR A 33 1.94 5.33 18.80
N ASN A 34 2.00 4.95 20.06
CA ASN A 34 3.22 4.62 20.81
C ASN A 34 3.54 3.12 20.83
N ILE A 35 2.94 2.34 19.95
CA ILE A 35 3.20 0.91 19.81
C ILE A 35 3.96 0.68 18.50
N ASP A 36 5.05 -0.07 18.57
CA ASP A 36 5.82 -0.46 17.40
C ASP A 36 4.96 -1.24 16.40
N PHE A 37 5.18 -1.02 15.12
CA PHE A 37 4.39 -1.63 14.05
C PHE A 37 4.34 -3.16 14.16
N ALA A 38 5.49 -3.80 14.44
CA ALA A 38 5.57 -5.26 14.60
C ALA A 38 4.77 -5.78 15.81
N ALA A 39 4.53 -4.95 16.84
CA ALA A 39 3.80 -5.30 18.05
C ALA A 39 2.30 -4.98 17.97
N THR A 40 1.86 -4.24 16.94
CA THR A 40 0.48 -3.69 16.87
C THR A 40 -0.58 -4.80 16.84
N ALA A 41 -0.37 -5.85 16.05
CA ALA A 41 -1.29 -6.99 15.97
C ALA A 41 -1.40 -7.74 17.31
N GLY A 42 -0.26 -7.96 17.97
CA GLY A 42 -0.22 -8.60 19.30
C GLY A 42 -0.91 -7.75 20.37
N ALA A 43 -0.71 -6.43 20.36
CA ALA A 43 -1.37 -5.50 21.26
C ALA A 43 -2.90 -5.53 21.10
N PHE A 44 -3.39 -5.53 19.85
CA PHE A 44 -4.81 -5.65 19.55
C PHE A 44 -5.39 -7.01 20.02
N LYS A 45 -4.69 -8.12 19.75
CA LYS A 45 -5.04 -9.46 20.25
C LYS A 45 -5.08 -9.51 21.78
N GLY A 46 -4.21 -8.75 22.45
CA GLY A 46 -4.18 -8.57 23.90
C GLY A 46 -5.26 -7.61 24.46
N GLY A 47 -6.18 -7.13 23.64
CA GLY A 47 -7.28 -6.25 24.07
C GLY A 47 -6.94 -4.75 24.08
N THR A 48 -5.84 -4.34 23.46
CA THR A 48 -5.51 -2.91 23.33
C THR A 48 -6.18 -2.35 22.10
N GLY A 49 -7.15 -1.43 22.29
CA GLY A 49 -7.89 -0.76 21.21
C GLY A 49 -9.09 -1.53 20.71
N ASP A 50 -10.05 -0.76 20.18
CA ASP A 50 -11.27 -1.30 19.58
C ASP A 50 -11.10 -1.57 18.08
N TYR A 51 -10.16 -0.86 17.46
CA TYR A 51 -9.81 -0.92 16.04
C TYR A 51 -8.30 -0.96 15.86
N VAL A 52 -7.86 -1.57 14.78
CA VAL A 52 -6.43 -1.62 14.40
C VAL A 52 -6.28 -1.50 12.89
N ALA A 53 -5.30 -0.73 12.44
CA ALA A 53 -4.91 -0.68 11.03
C ALA A 53 -3.69 -1.59 10.80
N LEU A 54 -3.85 -2.57 9.93
CA LEU A 54 -2.85 -3.59 9.64
C LEU A 54 -2.69 -3.77 8.12
N PHE A 55 -1.52 -4.25 7.73
CA PHE A 55 -1.30 -4.78 6.38
C PHE A 55 -1.69 -6.26 6.30
N GLU A 56 -1.94 -6.71 5.07
CA GLU A 56 -2.00 -8.13 4.77
C GLU A 56 -0.59 -8.77 4.80
N PRO A 57 -0.43 -10.04 5.15
CA PRO A 57 -1.49 -11.01 5.50
C PRO A 57 -1.96 -10.92 6.96
N THR A 58 -1.39 -10.03 7.78
CA THR A 58 -1.66 -9.97 9.23
C THR A 58 -3.14 -9.71 9.54
N ALA A 59 -3.80 -8.85 8.76
CA ALA A 59 -5.23 -8.57 8.94
C ALA A 59 -6.08 -9.84 8.71
N SER A 60 -5.83 -10.56 7.62
CA SER A 60 -6.52 -11.82 7.30
C SER A 60 -6.23 -12.93 8.32
N VAL A 61 -5.00 -13.01 8.84
CA VAL A 61 -4.65 -13.97 9.91
C VAL A 61 -5.46 -13.69 11.17
N LEU A 62 -5.53 -12.45 11.66
CA LEU A 62 -6.34 -12.10 12.83
C LEU A 62 -7.83 -12.36 12.63
N ALA A 63 -8.34 -12.09 11.43
CA ALA A 63 -9.74 -12.38 11.08
C ALA A 63 -10.01 -13.89 11.10
N LYS A 64 -9.11 -14.70 10.52
CA LYS A 64 -9.20 -16.18 10.53
C LYS A 64 -9.14 -16.77 11.93
N GLU A 65 -8.34 -16.18 12.82
CA GLU A 65 -8.25 -16.56 14.24
C GLU A 65 -9.50 -16.14 15.05
N GLY A 66 -10.42 -15.38 14.48
CA GLY A 66 -11.59 -14.85 15.19
C GLY A 66 -11.29 -13.72 16.18
N THR A 67 -10.07 -13.14 16.12
CA THR A 67 -9.66 -12.04 16.99
C THR A 67 -10.34 -10.72 16.61
N GLY A 68 -10.74 -10.56 15.36
CA GLY A 68 -11.39 -9.36 14.83
C GLY A 68 -12.06 -9.60 13.49
N THR A 69 -12.67 -8.57 12.95
CA THR A 69 -13.31 -8.57 11.63
C THR A 69 -12.76 -7.43 10.79
N ILE A 70 -12.43 -7.68 9.53
CA ILE A 70 -12.03 -6.63 8.58
C ILE A 70 -13.26 -5.78 8.26
N LEU A 71 -13.23 -4.52 8.64
CA LEU A 71 -14.34 -3.58 8.46
C LEU A 71 -14.26 -2.81 7.15
N ALA A 72 -13.06 -2.33 6.80
CA ALA A 72 -12.85 -1.52 5.62
C ALA A 72 -11.40 -1.62 5.14
N SER A 73 -11.18 -1.31 3.87
CA SER A 73 -9.84 -1.11 3.30
C SER A 73 -9.48 0.37 3.32
N VAL A 74 -8.44 0.72 4.09
CA VAL A 74 -7.93 2.09 4.12
C VAL A 74 -7.53 2.57 2.72
N GLY A 75 -6.94 1.70 1.89
CA GLY A 75 -6.57 2.03 0.52
C GLY A 75 -7.77 2.33 -0.38
N GLN A 76 -8.88 1.63 -0.20
CA GLN A 76 -10.12 1.89 -0.92
C GLN A 76 -10.75 3.22 -0.49
N GLU A 77 -10.82 3.48 0.81
CA GLU A 77 -11.42 4.70 1.38
C GLU A 77 -10.57 5.96 1.11
N SER A 78 -9.25 5.83 1.02
CA SER A 78 -8.35 6.95 0.68
C SER A 78 -8.24 7.20 -0.83
N GLY A 79 -8.68 6.27 -1.65
CA GLY A 79 -8.52 6.28 -3.10
C GLY A 79 -7.13 5.82 -3.57
N LEU A 80 -6.99 5.59 -4.87
CA LEU A 80 -5.75 5.10 -5.46
C LEU A 80 -4.59 6.10 -5.29
N ILE A 81 -3.53 5.63 -4.64
CA ILE A 81 -2.28 6.36 -4.43
C ILE A 81 -1.08 5.45 -4.72
N PRO A 82 0.05 5.94 -5.25
CA PRO A 82 1.28 5.16 -5.33
C PRO A 82 1.85 5.00 -3.91
N TYR A 83 1.95 3.76 -3.44
CA TYR A 83 2.51 3.47 -2.11
C TYR A 83 3.92 2.88 -2.22
N THR A 84 4.07 1.79 -2.96
CA THR A 84 5.37 1.18 -3.21
C THR A 84 5.82 1.55 -4.63
N CYS A 85 7.03 2.09 -4.75
CA CYS A 85 7.63 2.42 -6.04
C CYS A 85 9.11 2.04 -6.07
N TYR A 86 9.63 1.87 -7.27
CA TYR A 86 11.07 1.72 -7.51
C TYR A 86 11.67 3.07 -7.86
N PHE A 87 12.83 3.37 -7.31
CA PHE A 87 13.55 4.60 -7.60
C PHE A 87 15.03 4.35 -7.83
N THR A 88 15.66 5.22 -8.57
CA THR A 88 17.09 5.22 -8.83
C THR A 88 17.63 6.65 -8.98
N THR A 89 18.92 6.83 -8.90
CA THR A 89 19.52 8.14 -9.18
C THR A 89 19.53 8.40 -10.69
N LYS A 90 19.41 9.67 -11.08
CA LYS A 90 19.51 10.06 -12.50
C LYS A 90 20.82 9.61 -13.10
N SER A 91 21.93 9.79 -12.38
CA SER A 91 23.26 9.37 -12.85
C SER A 91 23.40 7.87 -13.08
N TYR A 92 22.69 7.02 -12.31
CA TYR A 92 22.64 5.59 -12.56
C TYR A 92 21.80 5.27 -13.79
N MET A 93 20.63 5.88 -13.90
CA MET A 93 19.72 5.69 -15.02
C MET A 93 20.40 6.07 -16.36
N ASP A 94 21.08 7.22 -16.42
CA ASP A 94 21.77 7.70 -17.62
C ASP A 94 22.86 6.70 -18.09
N LYS A 95 23.55 6.05 -17.16
CA LYS A 95 24.63 5.09 -17.46
C LYS A 95 24.14 3.66 -17.70
N ASN A 96 22.93 3.32 -17.26
CA ASN A 96 22.44 1.95 -17.20
C ASN A 96 21.05 1.78 -17.84
N GLN A 97 20.76 2.52 -18.90
CA GLN A 97 19.43 2.55 -19.52
C GLN A 97 18.88 1.15 -19.85
N LYS A 98 19.74 0.23 -20.34
CA LYS A 98 19.32 -1.15 -20.64
C LYS A 98 18.93 -1.96 -19.41
N VAL A 99 19.58 -1.71 -18.28
CA VAL A 99 19.22 -2.34 -16.99
C VAL A 99 17.86 -1.86 -16.55
N ILE A 100 17.60 -0.54 -16.59
CA ILE A 100 16.30 0.04 -16.23
C ILE A 100 15.19 -0.49 -17.14
N GLU A 101 15.44 -0.53 -18.46
CA GLU A 101 14.48 -1.08 -19.42
C GLU A 101 14.13 -2.54 -19.10
N ASN A 102 15.16 -3.39 -18.90
CA ASN A 102 14.94 -4.80 -18.59
C ASN A 102 14.24 -5.01 -17.24
N PHE A 103 14.59 -4.20 -16.24
CA PHE A 103 13.93 -4.23 -14.93
C PHE A 103 12.44 -3.87 -15.08
N THR A 104 12.13 -2.77 -15.76
CA THR A 104 10.73 -2.35 -16.00
C THR A 104 9.95 -3.41 -16.76
N LYS A 105 10.57 -4.06 -17.77
CA LYS A 105 9.97 -5.21 -18.48
C LYS A 105 9.68 -6.38 -17.55
N ALA A 106 10.58 -6.68 -16.62
CA ALA A 106 10.38 -7.79 -15.68
C ALA A 106 9.21 -7.50 -14.71
N ILE A 107 9.12 -6.26 -14.21
CA ILE A 107 7.99 -5.82 -13.38
C ILE A 107 6.68 -5.93 -14.15
N TYR A 108 6.62 -5.41 -15.38
CA TYR A 108 5.40 -5.47 -16.19
C TYR A 108 4.96 -6.90 -16.48
N LYS A 109 5.90 -7.80 -16.83
CA LYS A 109 5.60 -9.23 -16.99
C LYS A 109 5.06 -9.85 -15.72
N GLY A 110 5.58 -9.47 -14.56
CA GLY A 110 5.07 -9.93 -13.28
C GLY A 110 3.64 -9.45 -13.02
N GLN A 111 3.32 -8.20 -13.36
CA GLN A 111 1.97 -7.64 -13.27
C GLN A 111 1.01 -8.37 -14.22
N GLU A 112 1.37 -8.54 -15.51
CA GLU A 112 0.56 -9.30 -16.48
C GLU A 112 0.33 -10.74 -16.01
N TRP A 113 1.37 -11.39 -15.50
CA TRP A 113 1.27 -12.76 -14.99
C TRP A 113 0.33 -12.85 -13.78
N PHE A 114 0.45 -11.92 -12.83
CA PHE A 114 -0.41 -11.85 -11.63
C PHE A 114 -1.91 -11.75 -11.99
N PHE A 115 -2.26 -10.94 -12.99
CA PHE A 115 -3.66 -10.77 -13.39
C PHE A 115 -4.16 -11.86 -14.33
N SER A 116 -3.30 -12.52 -15.08
CA SER A 116 -3.67 -13.59 -16.04
C SER A 116 -3.74 -14.98 -15.42
N HIS A 117 -3.24 -15.18 -14.20
CA HIS A 117 -3.24 -16.48 -13.53
C HIS A 117 -4.26 -16.54 -12.39
N SER A 118 -4.66 -17.75 -12.06
CA SER A 118 -5.56 -18.02 -10.95
C SER A 118 -4.94 -17.62 -9.62
N THR A 119 -5.79 -17.30 -8.65
CA THR A 119 -5.35 -16.99 -7.27
C THR A 119 -4.50 -18.12 -6.69
N GLU A 120 -4.81 -19.37 -7.01
CA GLU A 120 -4.05 -20.53 -6.55
C GLU A 120 -2.64 -20.57 -7.13
N GLU A 121 -2.48 -20.38 -8.45
CA GLU A 121 -1.16 -20.33 -9.10
C GLU A 121 -0.30 -19.18 -8.57
N VAL A 122 -0.92 -18.02 -8.35
CA VAL A 122 -0.22 -16.87 -7.73
C VAL A 122 0.22 -17.23 -6.31
N ALA A 123 -0.67 -17.81 -5.49
CA ALA A 123 -0.34 -18.23 -4.14
C ALA A 123 0.83 -19.22 -4.11
N ASP A 124 0.82 -20.23 -4.99
CA ASP A 124 1.91 -21.23 -5.10
C ASP A 124 3.27 -20.58 -5.42
N SER A 125 3.26 -19.53 -6.23
CA SER A 125 4.50 -18.84 -6.60
C SER A 125 5.12 -18.02 -5.47
N ILE A 126 4.30 -17.50 -4.54
CA ILE A 126 4.76 -16.55 -3.52
C ILE A 126 4.76 -17.11 -2.09
N ILE A 127 4.10 -18.24 -1.81
CA ILE A 127 3.93 -18.77 -0.45
C ILE A 127 5.26 -18.94 0.31
N GLN A 128 6.33 -19.28 -0.39
CA GLN A 128 7.66 -19.45 0.19
C GLN A 128 8.22 -18.17 0.85
N TYR A 129 7.71 -17.00 0.46
CA TYR A 129 8.11 -15.69 1.02
C TYR A 129 7.28 -15.26 2.23
N PHE A 130 6.28 -16.07 2.62
CA PHE A 130 5.40 -15.80 3.77
C PHE A 130 5.45 -16.95 4.79
N PRO A 131 6.62 -17.19 5.42
CA PRO A 131 6.75 -18.28 6.38
C PRO A 131 5.76 -18.11 7.55
N GLY A 132 5.07 -19.19 7.90
CA GLY A 132 4.06 -19.19 8.95
C GLY A 132 2.66 -18.79 8.53
N THR A 133 2.45 -18.42 7.25
CA THR A 133 1.11 -18.16 6.68
C THR A 133 0.71 -19.33 5.80
N ASP A 134 -0.49 -19.86 5.97
CA ASP A 134 -1.00 -20.97 5.15
C ASP A 134 -1.47 -20.47 3.76
N LYS A 135 -1.51 -21.40 2.79
CA LYS A 135 -1.86 -21.09 1.38
C LYS A 135 -3.27 -20.48 1.26
N GLU A 136 -4.23 -20.95 2.03
CA GLU A 136 -5.61 -20.45 2.00
C GLU A 136 -5.68 -18.96 2.40
N THR A 137 -4.93 -18.59 3.43
CA THR A 137 -4.79 -17.19 3.86
C THR A 137 -4.14 -16.34 2.76
N ILE A 138 -3.07 -16.83 2.10
CA ILE A 138 -2.43 -16.11 0.99
C ILE A 138 -3.41 -15.96 -0.19
N MET A 139 -4.19 -16.97 -0.52
CA MET A 139 -5.23 -16.86 -1.55
C MET A 139 -6.27 -15.80 -1.20
N THR A 140 -6.73 -15.75 0.05
CA THR A 140 -7.65 -14.71 0.52
C THR A 140 -7.06 -13.30 0.37
N VAL A 141 -5.79 -13.12 0.69
CA VAL A 141 -5.06 -11.84 0.53
C VAL A 141 -4.99 -11.43 -0.95
N ILE A 142 -4.66 -12.38 -1.83
CA ILE A 142 -4.60 -12.11 -3.28
C ILE A 142 -5.96 -11.67 -3.81
N ASP A 143 -7.03 -12.37 -3.42
CA ASP A 143 -8.40 -12.02 -3.84
C ASP A 143 -8.82 -10.66 -3.30
N ASN A 144 -8.50 -10.35 -2.04
CA ASN A 144 -8.74 -9.03 -1.45
C ASN A 144 -8.02 -7.93 -2.25
N TYR A 145 -6.75 -8.13 -2.58
CA TYR A 145 -5.96 -7.14 -3.34
C TYR A 145 -6.43 -6.99 -4.78
N LYS A 146 -6.82 -8.09 -5.45
CA LYS A 146 -7.44 -8.03 -6.78
C LYS A 146 -8.76 -7.26 -6.75
N LYS A 147 -9.60 -7.51 -5.74
CA LYS A 147 -10.91 -6.88 -5.58
C LYS A 147 -10.86 -5.36 -5.42
N ILE A 148 -9.85 -4.83 -4.74
CA ILE A 148 -9.69 -3.39 -4.47
C ILE A 148 -8.68 -2.71 -5.40
N ASP A 149 -8.20 -3.42 -6.42
CA ASP A 149 -7.19 -2.94 -7.38
C ASP A 149 -5.89 -2.42 -6.71
N ALA A 150 -5.46 -3.11 -5.64
CA ALA A 150 -4.28 -2.72 -4.86
C ALA A 150 -2.96 -2.93 -5.59
N ILE A 151 -2.94 -3.80 -6.60
CA ILE A 151 -1.77 -4.08 -7.45
C ILE A 151 -1.95 -3.34 -8.77
N SER A 152 -0.98 -2.52 -9.13
CA SER A 152 -1.02 -1.79 -10.40
C SER A 152 -0.94 -2.74 -11.60
N HIS A 153 -1.77 -2.52 -12.63
CA HIS A 153 -1.75 -3.28 -13.88
C HIS A 153 -0.55 -2.96 -14.78
N THR A 154 0.03 -1.79 -14.59
CA THR A 154 1.18 -1.32 -15.38
C THR A 154 2.23 -0.69 -14.47
N PRO A 155 3.50 -0.61 -14.89
CA PRO A 155 4.55 0.04 -14.10
C PRO A 155 4.50 1.58 -14.17
N GLU A 156 3.47 2.17 -14.74
CA GLU A 156 3.31 3.63 -14.80
C GLU A 156 2.77 4.20 -13.48
N ILE A 157 3.32 5.32 -13.05
CA ILE A 157 2.73 6.14 -11.99
C ILE A 157 1.85 7.20 -12.66
N LYS A 158 0.55 7.19 -12.34
CA LYS A 158 -0.38 8.20 -12.84
C LYS A 158 -0.26 9.50 -12.06
N GLU A 159 -0.25 10.63 -12.76
CA GLU A 159 -0.12 11.95 -12.14
C GLU A 159 -1.24 12.24 -11.15
N GLU A 160 -2.48 11.87 -11.48
CA GLU A 160 -3.64 12.02 -10.60
C GLU A 160 -3.50 11.27 -9.27
N ASN A 161 -2.92 10.05 -9.30
CA ASN A 161 -2.71 9.25 -8.09
C ASN A 161 -1.59 9.83 -7.21
N LEU A 162 -0.53 10.35 -7.84
CA LEU A 162 0.54 11.03 -7.11
C LEU A 162 0.06 12.37 -6.55
N SER A 163 -0.76 13.13 -7.28
CA SER A 163 -1.38 14.35 -6.78
C SER A 163 -2.25 14.06 -5.54
N ARG A 164 -3.05 13.00 -5.57
CA ARG A 164 -3.85 12.57 -4.39
C ARG A 164 -2.96 12.21 -3.20
N LEU A 165 -1.83 11.54 -3.41
CA LEU A 165 -0.88 11.28 -2.33
C LEU A 165 -0.34 12.58 -1.74
N MET A 166 -0.03 13.58 -2.58
CA MET A 166 0.41 14.90 -2.12
C MET A 166 -0.70 15.62 -1.34
N ASP A 167 -1.96 15.49 -1.74
CA ASP A 167 -3.11 16.02 -0.99
C ASP A 167 -3.19 15.38 0.40
N ILE A 168 -3.07 14.06 0.49
CA ILE A 168 -3.08 13.30 1.76
C ILE A 168 -1.94 13.75 2.68
N ILE A 169 -0.73 13.92 2.16
CA ILE A 169 0.43 14.38 2.94
C ILE A 169 0.19 15.80 3.46
N THR A 170 -0.30 16.69 2.59
CA THR A 170 -0.55 18.10 2.95
C THR A 170 -1.70 18.24 3.96
N ASP A 171 -2.75 17.42 3.82
CA ASP A 171 -3.88 17.36 4.74
C ASP A 171 -3.49 16.82 6.13
N TYR A 172 -2.51 15.93 6.19
CA TYR A 172 -1.95 15.43 7.45
C TYR A 172 -1.09 16.49 8.15
N ASP A 173 -0.12 17.06 7.46
CA ASP A 173 0.74 18.16 7.92
C ASP A 173 1.35 18.90 6.71
N ALA A 174 0.92 20.15 6.51
CA ALA A 174 1.39 20.98 5.41
C ALA A 174 2.90 21.28 5.46
N ASN A 175 3.52 21.18 6.64
CA ASN A 175 4.97 21.39 6.78
C ASN A 175 5.80 20.24 6.19
N LEU A 176 5.22 19.05 6.01
CA LEU A 176 5.91 17.93 5.37
C LEU A 176 6.12 18.15 3.88
N MET A 177 5.31 18.99 3.25
CA MET A 177 5.40 19.32 1.84
C MET A 177 5.09 20.81 1.61
N PRO A 178 5.99 21.72 2.01
CA PRO A 178 5.79 23.15 1.86
C PRO A 178 5.70 23.58 0.39
N GLN A 179 6.25 22.78 -0.53
CA GLN A 179 6.14 22.97 -1.96
C GLN A 179 5.95 21.61 -2.64
N ARG A 180 4.91 21.49 -3.47
CA ARG A 180 4.67 20.30 -4.28
C ARG A 180 5.66 20.25 -5.42
N PRO A 181 6.39 19.13 -5.62
CA PRO A 181 7.23 18.96 -6.79
C PRO A 181 6.37 18.79 -8.05
N GLU A 182 6.87 19.26 -9.18
CA GLU A 182 6.29 18.94 -10.49
C GLU A 182 6.43 17.44 -10.75
N PHE A 183 5.38 16.82 -11.31
CA PHE A 183 5.34 15.40 -11.62
C PHE A 183 6.55 14.96 -12.45
N SER A 184 6.86 15.67 -13.53
CA SER A 184 7.97 15.40 -14.44
C SER A 184 9.37 15.49 -13.82
N LYS A 185 9.48 16.09 -12.63
CA LYS A 185 10.77 16.19 -11.90
C LYS A 185 11.08 14.95 -11.07
N ILE A 186 10.06 14.17 -10.72
CA ILE A 186 10.18 13.05 -9.79
C ILE A 186 9.72 11.71 -10.37
N VAL A 187 8.98 11.72 -11.50
CA VAL A 187 8.51 10.51 -12.18
C VAL A 187 9.02 10.49 -13.62
N ASP A 188 9.59 9.37 -14.01
CA ASP A 188 9.95 9.07 -15.40
C ASP A 188 9.20 7.81 -15.87
N ASN A 189 8.10 8.01 -16.57
CA ASN A 189 7.30 6.92 -17.16
C ASN A 189 7.82 6.49 -18.54
N SER A 190 8.90 7.08 -19.07
CA SER A 190 9.34 6.84 -20.45
C SER A 190 9.71 5.38 -20.74
N TYR A 191 10.23 4.67 -19.73
CA TYR A 191 10.52 3.24 -19.83
C TYR A 191 9.27 2.38 -19.82
N ALA A 192 8.30 2.70 -18.96
CA ALA A 192 7.02 2.00 -18.90
C ALA A 192 6.23 2.18 -20.20
N GLN A 193 6.12 3.40 -20.71
CA GLN A 193 5.38 3.73 -21.94
C GLN A 193 5.95 3.05 -23.21
N LYS A 194 7.24 2.71 -23.23
CA LYS A 194 7.83 1.93 -24.32
C LYS A 194 7.47 0.45 -24.27
N ILE A 195 7.04 -0.06 -23.12
CA ILE A 195 6.86 -1.48 -22.84
C ILE A 195 5.38 -1.86 -22.79
N VAL A 196 4.57 -1.02 -22.16
CA VAL A 196 3.10 -1.17 -22.11
C VAL A 196 2.54 -0.91 -23.50
N LYS A 197 1.87 -1.90 -24.08
CA LYS A 197 1.25 -1.82 -25.40
C LYS A 197 -0.25 -1.64 -25.28
#